data_cf078f247b9752737fea814411175a48
#
_entry.id   cf078f247b9752737fea814411175a48
#
_cell.length_a   1.000
_cell.length_b   1.000
_cell.length_c   1.000
_cell.angle_alpha   90.00
_cell.angle_beta   90.00
_cell.angle_gamma   90.00
#
_symmetry.space_group_name_H-M   'P 1'
#
loop_
_entity.id
_entity.type
_entity.pdbx_description
1 polymer ?
#
loop_
_entity_poly.entity_id
_entity_poly.type
_entity_poly.pdbx_seq_one_letter_code
_entity_poly.pdbx_strand_id
1 'polypeptide(L)'
;MCNLSVNAAVMEGGVSKTGMGNSSMIVDNATNMPVSGAKVSIPKNNYTTYSDEQGAFNLNADIKNPTIMSVEKDGYRPFSLTIDQKIAAKPIIVGIEKSNVQDVIISSEMFHLGDDNFSPTSANSSEFKAKSIGPFYSKSFKIAANALSKKNYLVIGSIIGIDT
;
A
#
# COMPACT_ATOMS: atom_id res chain seq x y z
N MET A 1 -18.63 -13.13 23.93
CA MET A 1 -18.69 -12.65 22.55
C MET A 1 -18.08 -11.26 22.54
N CYS A 2 -16.90 -11.12 21.97
CA CYS A 2 -16.20 -9.83 21.92
C CYS A 2 -16.62 -9.15 20.60
N ASN A 3 -17.38 -8.05 20.71
CA ASN A 3 -17.74 -7.24 19.55
C ASN A 3 -16.53 -6.39 19.19
N LEU A 4 -15.83 -6.76 18.12
CA LEU A 4 -14.77 -5.95 17.55
C LEU A 4 -15.42 -4.89 16.66
N SER A 5 -15.50 -3.66 17.16
CA SER A 5 -15.85 -2.52 16.28
C SER A 5 -14.65 -2.22 15.39
N VAL A 6 -14.76 -2.53 14.11
CA VAL A 6 -13.78 -2.15 13.11
C VAL A 6 -14.01 -0.69 12.73
N ASN A 7 -13.24 0.23 13.31
CA ASN A 7 -13.10 1.56 12.73
C ASN A 7 -12.02 1.49 11.66
N ALA A 8 -12.43 1.42 10.42
CA ALA A 8 -11.53 1.62 9.29
C ALA A 8 -11.10 3.10 9.29
N ALA A 9 -9.96 3.39 9.88
CA ALA A 9 -9.29 4.66 9.64
C ALA A 9 -8.63 4.55 8.25
N VAL A 10 -9.24 5.19 7.26
CA VAL A 10 -8.56 5.45 5.99
C VAL A 10 -7.42 6.40 6.32
N MET A 11 -6.22 5.88 6.34
CA MET A 11 -5.02 6.69 6.44
C MET A 11 -4.80 7.35 5.09
N GLU A 12 -5.19 8.60 4.97
CA GLU A 12 -4.81 9.43 3.85
C GLU A 12 -3.30 9.67 3.92
N GLY A 13 -2.53 8.83 3.24
CA GLY A 13 -1.15 9.13 2.91
C GLY A 13 -1.14 10.36 2.01
N GLY A 14 -0.77 11.52 2.56
CA GLY A 14 -0.79 12.77 1.85
C GLY A 14 0.22 12.77 0.70
N VAL A 15 -0.26 12.87 -0.53
CA VAL A 15 0.57 13.23 -1.68
C VAL A 15 0.75 14.74 -1.64
N SER A 16 1.87 15.22 -1.16
CA SER A 16 2.24 16.64 -1.20
C SER A 16 3.01 16.97 -2.46
N LYS A 17 2.64 18.06 -3.13
CA LYS A 17 3.30 18.57 -4.32
C LYS A 17 4.25 19.71 -3.96
N THR A 18 5.46 19.41 -3.49
CA THR A 18 6.56 20.38 -3.52
C THR A 18 7.89 19.63 -3.42
N GLY A 19 8.44 19.23 -4.55
CA GLY A 19 9.78 18.65 -4.64
C GLY A 19 10.60 19.44 -5.63
N MET A 20 11.73 19.94 -5.20
CA MET A 20 12.79 20.43 -6.09
C MET A 20 13.43 19.22 -6.78
N GLY A 21 13.16 19.06 -8.06
CA GLY A 21 13.75 18.03 -8.91
C GLY A 21 12.73 17.16 -9.62
N ASN A 22 13.15 16.53 -10.72
CA ASN A 22 12.31 15.66 -11.56
C ASN A 22 12.12 14.24 -10.97
N SER A 23 12.54 13.99 -9.73
CA SER A 23 12.50 12.67 -9.11
C SER A 23 11.39 12.55 -8.08
N SER A 24 10.72 11.41 -8.06
CA SER A 24 9.78 11.05 -6.99
C SER A 24 10.53 10.79 -5.69
N MET A 25 9.88 10.95 -4.54
CA MET A 25 10.53 10.81 -3.23
C MET A 25 9.71 9.98 -2.26
N ILE A 26 10.39 9.24 -1.40
CA ILE A 26 9.82 8.59 -0.22
C ILE A 26 10.26 9.38 1.02
N VAL A 27 9.30 9.75 1.85
CA VAL A 27 9.54 10.50 3.09
C VAL A 27 8.84 9.84 4.28
N ASP A 28 9.38 10.06 5.44
CA ASP A 28 8.71 9.73 6.71
C ASP A 28 7.56 10.71 6.93
N ASN A 29 6.35 10.19 7.07
CA ASN A 29 5.13 11.00 7.13
C ASN A 29 5.05 11.91 8.37
N ALA A 30 5.73 11.55 9.45
CA ALA A 30 5.72 12.34 10.69
C ALA A 30 6.79 13.46 10.67
N THR A 31 7.95 13.21 10.04
CA THR A 31 9.11 14.11 10.10
C THR A 31 9.43 14.81 8.79
N ASN A 32 8.83 14.36 7.68
CA ASN A 32 9.14 14.74 6.30
C ASN A 32 10.62 14.48 5.90
N MET A 33 11.33 13.67 6.68
CA MET A 33 12.70 13.30 6.37
C MET A 33 12.74 12.25 5.26
N PRO A 34 13.75 12.28 4.36
CA PRO A 34 13.92 11.28 3.34
C PRO A 34 14.03 9.86 3.92
N VAL A 35 13.45 8.89 3.24
CA VAL A 35 13.58 7.47 3.60
C VAL A 35 14.38 6.76 2.52
N SER A 36 15.60 6.36 2.86
CA SER A 36 16.52 5.64 1.98
C SER A 36 16.22 4.14 1.97
N GLY A 37 16.46 3.49 0.82
CA GLY A 37 16.34 2.05 0.65
C GLY A 37 14.92 1.52 0.80
N ALA A 38 13.90 2.35 0.60
CA ALA A 38 12.53 1.90 0.49
C ALA A 38 12.32 1.22 -0.88
N LYS A 39 11.77 0.01 -0.86
CA LYS A 39 11.44 -0.74 -2.06
C LYS A 39 10.13 -0.21 -2.63
N VAL A 40 10.16 0.20 -3.88
CA VAL A 40 8.99 0.62 -4.66
C VAL A 40 8.72 -0.43 -5.73
N SER A 41 7.53 -1.00 -5.75
CA SER A 41 7.18 -2.05 -6.70
C SER A 41 5.82 -1.82 -7.35
N ILE A 42 5.72 -2.23 -8.62
CA ILE A 42 4.48 -2.27 -9.40
C ILE A 42 4.38 -3.68 -9.99
N PRO A 43 3.76 -4.63 -9.28
CA PRO A 43 3.78 -6.03 -9.66
C PRO A 43 3.22 -6.29 -11.06
N LYS A 44 2.16 -5.59 -11.45
CA LYS A 44 1.54 -5.71 -12.79
C LYS A 44 2.52 -5.40 -13.93
N ASN A 45 3.45 -4.48 -13.70
CA ASN A 45 4.43 -4.05 -14.70
C ASN A 45 5.79 -4.75 -14.51
N ASN A 46 5.89 -5.69 -13.57
CA ASN A 46 7.15 -6.35 -13.18
C ASN A 46 8.26 -5.33 -12.89
N TYR A 47 7.88 -4.23 -12.26
CA TYR A 47 8.76 -3.12 -11.95
C TYR A 47 9.13 -3.09 -10.48
N THR A 48 10.41 -2.90 -10.19
CA THR A 48 10.91 -2.70 -8.82
C THR A 48 12.09 -1.74 -8.85
N THR A 49 12.10 -0.80 -7.93
CA THR A 49 13.22 0.13 -7.68
C THR A 49 13.36 0.39 -6.18
N TYR A 50 14.38 1.13 -5.80
CA TYR A 50 14.65 1.51 -4.42
C TYR A 50 14.92 3.01 -4.34
N SER A 51 14.52 3.63 -3.23
CA SER A 51 14.88 5.02 -2.96
C SER A 51 16.37 5.14 -2.58
N ASP A 52 17.00 6.18 -3.04
CA ASP A 52 18.40 6.51 -2.73
C ASP A 52 18.57 7.16 -1.33
N GLU A 53 19.75 7.65 -1.01
CA GLU A 53 20.05 8.31 0.27
C GLU A 53 19.23 9.57 0.51
N GLN A 54 18.79 10.22 -0.54
CA GLN A 54 17.93 11.39 -0.51
C GLN A 54 16.44 11.04 -0.57
N GLY A 55 16.10 9.73 -0.47
CA GLY A 55 14.74 9.23 -0.59
C GLY A 55 14.19 9.26 -2.01
N ALA A 56 15.00 9.65 -2.99
CA ALA A 56 14.55 9.81 -4.36
C ALA A 56 14.48 8.46 -5.10
N PHE A 57 13.51 8.32 -5.97
CA PHE A 57 13.38 7.17 -6.87
C PHE A 57 12.86 7.60 -8.24
N ASN A 58 13.20 6.82 -9.25
CA ASN A 58 12.69 7.04 -10.60
C ASN A 58 11.54 6.07 -10.88
N LEU A 59 10.44 6.58 -11.41
CA LEU A 59 9.29 5.79 -11.79
C LEU A 59 9.28 5.61 -13.32
N ASN A 60 10.08 4.66 -13.81
CA ASN A 60 10.22 4.36 -15.25
C ASN A 60 9.35 3.19 -15.71
N ALA A 61 8.20 3.00 -15.08
CA ALA A 61 7.26 1.95 -15.47
C ALA A 61 6.30 2.46 -16.56
N ASP A 62 6.09 1.65 -17.61
CA ASP A 62 5.07 1.94 -18.65
C ASP A 62 3.68 1.64 -18.09
N ILE A 63 3.01 2.66 -17.58
CA ILE A 63 1.70 2.56 -16.96
C ILE A 63 0.63 2.98 -17.97
N LYS A 64 -0.02 1.99 -18.57
CA LYS A 64 -1.10 2.20 -19.56
C LYS A 64 -2.47 2.28 -18.91
N ASN A 65 -2.67 1.54 -17.83
CA ASN A 65 -3.92 1.50 -17.07
C ASN A 65 -3.63 1.76 -15.60
N PRO A 66 -4.61 2.20 -14.80
CA PRO A 66 -4.46 2.32 -13.37
C PRO A 66 -3.91 1.02 -12.76
N THR A 67 -2.93 1.14 -11.91
CA THR A 67 -2.26 0.01 -11.27
C THR A 67 -1.81 0.37 -9.87
N ILE A 68 -1.48 -0.65 -9.08
CA ILE A 68 -1.05 -0.45 -7.71
C ILE A 68 0.47 -0.34 -7.65
N MET A 69 0.94 0.71 -7.02
CA MET A 69 2.31 0.87 -6.58
C MET A 69 2.38 0.62 -5.08
N SER A 70 3.30 -0.23 -4.66
CA SER A 70 3.55 -0.54 -3.25
C SER A 70 4.90 -0.02 -2.83
N VAL A 71 4.98 0.46 -1.59
CA VAL A 71 6.21 0.92 -0.95
C VAL A 71 6.41 0.12 0.34
N GLU A 72 7.58 -0.50 0.47
CA GLU A 72 7.96 -1.33 1.60
C GLU A 72 9.31 -0.87 2.14
N LYS A 73 9.42 -0.77 3.46
CA LYS A 73 10.67 -0.46 4.15
C LYS A 73 10.64 -1.07 5.55
N ASP A 74 11.74 -1.71 5.95
CA ASP A 74 11.89 -2.21 7.31
C ASP A 74 11.74 -1.09 8.33
N GLY A 75 10.93 -1.34 9.36
CA GLY A 75 10.60 -0.34 10.38
C GLY A 75 9.51 0.66 9.98
N TYR A 76 8.90 0.48 8.80
CA TYR A 76 7.76 1.27 8.34
C TYR A 76 6.58 0.36 8.02
N ARG A 77 5.37 0.92 8.09
CA ARG A 77 4.15 0.25 7.64
C ARG A 77 4.16 0.17 6.12
N PRO A 78 3.83 -0.98 5.52
CA PRO A 78 3.65 -1.08 4.08
C PRO A 78 2.60 -0.07 3.60
N PHE A 79 2.88 0.58 2.49
CA PHE A 79 1.99 1.57 1.90
C PHE A 79 1.72 1.23 0.43
N SER A 80 0.49 1.45 -0.02
CA SER A 80 0.11 1.23 -1.41
C SER A 80 -0.79 2.36 -1.89
N LEU A 81 -0.64 2.72 -3.15
CA LEU A 81 -1.52 3.68 -3.81
C LEU A 81 -1.80 3.25 -5.24
N THR A 82 -2.96 3.63 -5.75
CA THR A 82 -3.27 3.49 -7.17
C THR A 82 -2.62 4.63 -7.94
N ILE A 83 -1.86 4.27 -8.97
CA ILE A 83 -1.24 5.22 -9.90
C ILE A 83 -1.77 4.99 -11.31
N ASP A 84 -1.96 6.07 -12.03
CA ASP A 84 -2.31 6.09 -13.45
C ASP A 84 -1.19 6.76 -14.27
N GLN A 85 -1.36 6.82 -15.57
CA GLN A 85 -0.41 7.46 -16.47
C GLN A 85 -0.17 8.95 -16.12
N LYS A 86 -1.21 9.66 -15.65
CA LYS A 86 -1.11 11.08 -15.29
C LYS A 86 -0.31 11.30 -14.02
N ILE A 87 -0.49 10.42 -13.03
CA ILE A 87 0.26 10.44 -11.77
C ILE A 87 1.71 10.05 -12.04
N ALA A 88 1.93 8.97 -12.80
CA ALA A 88 3.26 8.47 -13.10
C ALA A 88 4.11 9.42 -13.98
N ALA A 89 3.47 10.29 -14.76
CA ALA A 89 4.14 11.29 -15.59
C ALA A 89 4.72 12.48 -14.80
N LYS A 90 4.49 12.54 -13.49
CA LYS A 90 4.94 13.65 -12.62
C LYS A 90 5.67 13.11 -11.41
N PRO A 91 6.63 13.87 -10.86
CA PRO A 91 7.21 13.54 -9.56
C PRO A 91 6.14 13.44 -8.49
N ILE A 92 6.19 12.40 -7.69
CA ILE A 92 5.29 12.16 -6.56
C ILE A 92 6.10 12.08 -5.26
N ILE A 93 5.53 12.57 -4.17
CA ILE A 93 6.08 12.40 -2.84
C ILE A 93 5.15 11.42 -2.10
N VAL A 94 5.74 10.34 -1.63
CA VAL A 94 5.03 9.31 -0.87
C VAL A 94 5.50 9.33 0.57
N GLY A 95 4.58 9.67 1.48
CA GLY A 95 4.81 9.60 2.92
C GLY A 95 4.51 8.21 3.45
N ILE A 96 5.46 7.59 4.14
CA ILE A 96 5.28 6.32 4.82
C ILE A 96 5.41 6.49 6.33
N GLU A 97 4.68 5.69 7.10
CA GLU A 97 4.66 5.77 8.55
C GLU A 97 5.59 4.74 9.19
N LYS A 98 6.36 5.16 10.20
CA LYS A 98 7.12 4.21 11.01
C LYS A 98 6.18 3.20 11.69
N SER A 99 6.58 1.94 11.64
CA SER A 99 5.95 0.91 12.45
C SER A 99 6.20 1.20 13.93
N ASN A 100 5.17 1.07 14.72
CA ASN A 100 5.35 1.11 16.17
C ASN A 100 5.98 -0.20 16.65
N VAL A 101 6.79 -0.17 17.67
CA VAL A 101 7.40 -1.39 18.28
C VAL A 101 6.34 -2.43 18.68
N GLN A 102 5.08 -2.02 18.79
CA GLN A 102 3.94 -2.86 19.13
C GLN A 102 3.12 -3.33 17.91
N ASP A 103 3.47 -2.89 16.70
CA ASP A 103 2.76 -3.31 15.49
C ASP A 103 3.13 -4.75 15.15
N VAL A 104 2.10 -5.55 14.91
CA VAL A 104 2.26 -6.92 14.42
C VAL A 104 1.80 -6.94 12.97
N ILE A 105 2.74 -7.15 12.05
CA ILE A 105 2.41 -7.33 10.63
C ILE A 105 1.81 -8.73 10.46
N ILE A 106 0.52 -8.78 10.17
CA ILE A 106 -0.23 -10.03 9.97
C ILE A 106 0.01 -10.55 8.56
N SER A 107 0.02 -9.67 7.58
CA SER A 107 0.33 -9.97 6.19
C SER A 107 0.79 -8.71 5.47
N SER A 108 1.83 -8.83 4.65
CA SER A 108 2.30 -7.81 3.72
C SER A 108 1.84 -8.08 2.28
N GLU A 109 1.15 -9.21 2.07
CA GLU A 109 0.70 -9.64 0.76
C GLU A 109 -0.60 -8.97 0.38
N MET A 110 -0.77 -8.75 -0.90
CA MET A 110 -2.04 -8.30 -1.47
C MET A 110 -2.88 -9.51 -1.85
N PHE A 111 -4.15 -9.49 -1.46
CA PHE A 111 -5.09 -10.56 -1.76
C PHE A 111 -6.20 -10.04 -2.66
N HIS A 112 -6.52 -10.83 -3.67
CA HIS A 112 -7.73 -10.66 -4.44
C HIS A 112 -8.83 -11.54 -3.82
N LEU A 113 -9.87 -10.90 -3.31
CA LEU A 113 -11.03 -11.58 -2.74
C LEU A 113 -12.23 -11.37 -3.67
N GLY A 114 -13.02 -12.42 -3.87
CA GLY A 114 -14.18 -12.39 -4.73
C GLY A 114 -14.45 -13.75 -5.35
N ASP A 115 -15.24 -13.78 -6.40
CA ASP A 115 -15.59 -14.98 -7.15
C ASP A 115 -15.06 -14.98 -8.59
N ASP A 116 -14.27 -13.98 -8.99
CA ASP A 116 -13.76 -13.75 -10.34
C ASP A 116 -14.88 -13.53 -11.40
N ASN A 117 -16.09 -13.26 -10.96
CA ASN A 117 -17.26 -13.14 -11.82
C ASN A 117 -17.46 -11.68 -12.25
N PHE A 118 -16.46 -11.14 -12.95
CA PHE A 118 -16.47 -9.75 -13.40
C PHE A 118 -17.39 -9.55 -14.59
N SER A 119 -18.17 -8.47 -14.56
CA SER A 119 -18.91 -8.01 -15.73
C SER A 119 -17.91 -7.72 -16.88
N PRO A 120 -18.23 -8.05 -18.13
CA PRO A 120 -17.42 -7.71 -19.29
C PRO A 120 -17.12 -6.21 -19.43
N THR A 121 -17.95 -5.37 -18.81
CA THR A 121 -17.81 -3.91 -18.77
C THR A 121 -17.07 -3.39 -17.55
N SER A 122 -16.70 -4.26 -16.62
CA SER A 122 -15.92 -3.87 -15.45
C SER A 122 -14.53 -3.38 -15.88
N ALA A 123 -14.19 -2.15 -15.51
CA ALA A 123 -12.90 -1.55 -15.78
C ALA A 123 -11.73 -2.35 -15.16
N ASN A 124 -12.05 -3.22 -14.22
CA ASN A 124 -11.08 -3.95 -13.39
C ASN A 124 -10.83 -5.39 -13.84
N SER A 125 -11.61 -5.93 -14.78
CA SER A 125 -11.43 -7.31 -15.27
C SER A 125 -10.04 -7.56 -15.87
N SER A 126 -9.36 -6.53 -16.36
CA SER A 126 -8.00 -6.59 -16.89
C SER A 126 -6.91 -6.34 -15.83
N GLU A 127 -7.26 -5.83 -14.65
CA GLU A 127 -6.30 -5.39 -13.65
C GLU A 127 -5.89 -6.49 -12.68
N PHE A 128 -6.80 -7.39 -12.35
CA PHE A 128 -6.53 -8.52 -11.48
C PHE A 128 -6.25 -9.77 -12.30
N LYS A 129 -4.98 -9.96 -12.65
CA LYS A 129 -4.54 -11.22 -13.31
C LYS A 129 -4.42 -12.39 -12.34
N ALA A 130 -4.31 -12.12 -11.04
CA ALA A 130 -4.32 -13.14 -10.03
C ALA A 130 -5.75 -13.61 -9.79
N LYS A 131 -5.96 -14.92 -9.82
CA LYS A 131 -7.25 -15.50 -9.45
C LYS A 131 -7.61 -15.14 -8.03
N SER A 132 -8.90 -14.95 -7.78
CA SER A 132 -9.43 -14.82 -6.44
C SER A 132 -9.09 -16.03 -5.59
N ILE A 133 -8.76 -15.78 -4.33
CA ILE A 133 -8.60 -16.83 -3.31
C ILE A 133 -9.94 -17.21 -2.65
N GLY A 134 -11.04 -16.66 -3.11
CA GLY A 134 -12.38 -16.85 -2.58
C GLY A 134 -12.93 -15.56 -1.94
N PRO A 135 -14.16 -15.62 -1.40
CA PRO A 135 -14.84 -14.42 -0.91
C PRO A 135 -14.28 -13.89 0.42
N PHE A 136 -13.43 -14.64 1.07
CA PHE A 136 -12.83 -14.24 2.35
C PHE A 136 -11.42 -14.80 2.51
N TYR A 137 -10.63 -14.09 3.30
CA TYR A 137 -9.31 -14.51 3.74
C TYR A 137 -9.27 -14.57 5.25
N SER A 138 -8.64 -15.60 5.79
CA SER A 138 -8.42 -15.74 7.21
C SER A 138 -6.96 -16.06 7.52
N LYS A 139 -6.42 -15.41 8.55
CA LYS A 139 -5.07 -15.68 9.05
C LYS A 139 -5.07 -15.61 10.56
N SER A 140 -4.57 -16.66 11.20
CA SER A 140 -4.37 -16.69 12.65
C SER A 140 -3.04 -16.05 13.00
N PHE A 141 -3.02 -15.22 14.03
CA PHE A 141 -1.82 -14.58 14.54
C PHE A 141 -1.84 -14.55 16.07
N LYS A 142 -0.68 -14.38 16.66
CA LYS A 142 -0.54 -14.27 18.10
C LYS A 142 -0.28 -12.82 18.48
N ILE A 143 -0.99 -12.35 19.51
CA ILE A 143 -0.74 -11.07 20.14
C ILE A 143 -0.16 -11.30 21.54
N ALA A 144 0.61 -10.33 22.05
CA ALA A 144 1.14 -10.40 23.39
C ALA A 144 -0.01 -10.41 24.41
N ALA A 145 0.15 -11.19 25.50
CA ALA A 145 -0.90 -11.33 26.52
C ALA A 145 -1.36 -10.00 27.12
N ASN A 146 -0.45 -9.03 27.26
CA ASN A 146 -0.76 -7.69 27.77
C ASN A 146 -1.50 -6.80 26.75
N ALA A 147 -1.60 -7.22 25.49
CA ALA A 147 -2.34 -6.47 24.49
C ALA A 147 -3.86 -6.50 24.73
N LEU A 148 -4.37 -7.55 25.36
CA LEU A 148 -5.81 -7.69 25.67
C LEU A 148 -6.32 -6.62 26.63
N SER A 149 -5.45 -6.03 27.45
CA SER A 149 -5.79 -4.92 28.37
C SER A 149 -5.69 -3.54 27.72
N LYS A 150 -5.27 -3.47 26.44
CA LYS A 150 -5.06 -2.23 25.70
C LYS A 150 -6.06 -2.11 24.56
N LYS A 151 -6.26 -0.88 24.09
CA LYS A 151 -6.99 -0.65 22.86
C LYS A 151 -6.15 -1.12 21.68
N ASN A 152 -6.68 -2.07 20.92
CA ASN A 152 -6.02 -2.62 19.74
C ASN A 152 -6.74 -2.15 18.48
N TYR A 153 -6.00 -1.99 17.41
CA TYR A 153 -6.50 -1.59 16.11
C TYR A 153 -6.05 -2.62 15.07
N LEU A 154 -6.97 -2.99 14.19
CA LEU A 154 -6.62 -3.66 12.94
C LEU A 154 -6.48 -2.57 11.87
N VAL A 155 -5.30 -2.49 11.27
CA VAL A 155 -5.03 -1.54 10.20
C VAL A 155 -4.96 -2.33 8.88
N ILE A 156 -5.76 -1.92 7.92
CA ILE A 156 -5.74 -2.43 6.55
C ILE A 156 -5.16 -1.33 5.68
N GLY A 157 -3.99 -1.57 5.10
CA GLY A 157 -3.19 -0.55 4.42
C GLY A 157 -3.81 -0.03 3.12
N SER A 158 -4.56 -0.89 2.40
CA SER A 158 -5.27 -0.49 1.19
C SER A 158 -6.43 -1.45 0.92
N ILE A 159 -7.58 -0.90 0.57
CA ILE A 159 -8.73 -1.65 0.08
C ILE A 159 -9.10 -1.05 -1.26
N ILE A 160 -9.11 -1.88 -2.30
CA ILE A 160 -9.60 -1.51 -3.61
C ILE A 160 -10.91 -2.25 -3.81
N GLY A 161 -12.00 -1.52 -3.78
CA GLY A 161 -13.32 -2.04 -4.15
C GLY A 161 -13.42 -2.12 -5.67
N ILE A 162 -13.88 -3.24 -6.16
CA ILE A 162 -14.21 -3.44 -7.57
C ILE A 162 -15.72 -3.49 -7.64
N ASP A 163 -16.30 -2.59 -8.43
CA ASP A 163 -17.72 -2.59 -8.70
C ASP A 163 -18.04 -3.74 -9.67
N THR A 164 -18.96 -4.62 -9.29
CA THR A 164 -19.40 -5.77 -10.07
C THR A 164 -20.71 -5.47 -10.80
#